data_509e9e69b1471df6bd35bd956ffc5404
#
_entry.id   509e9e69b1471df6bd35bd956ffc5404
#
_cell.length_a   1.000
_cell.length_b   1.000
_cell.length_c   1.000
_cell.angle_alpha   90.00
_cell.angle_beta   90.00
_cell.angle_gamma   90.00
#
_symmetry.space_group_name_H-M   'P 1'
#
loop_
_entity.id
_entity.type
_entity.pdbx_description
1 polymer ?
#
loop_
_entity_poly.entity_id
_entity_poly.type
_entity_poly.pdbx_seq_one_letter_code
_entity_poly.pdbx_strand_id
1 'polypeptide(L)'
;PGVFISASAIGYYGSFEQCSDTSELDESGPEGRDFLAKICIDWEKAALPAADLGVRLVLLRTGIVFSTKGGMLQKMIAPFSFFLGGPVGSGRQCLSWIHLDDEINCIIDILDDSRYSGAVNAVAPLPATMNDFARELGKVMGRPSLVPVPKLAVQLLMGEGAEYAVKGQRDIPGALKRNGFGFRYPVLA
;
A
#
# COMPACT_ATOMS: atom_id res chain seq x y z
N PRO A 1 -11.00 26.27 -1.63
CA PRO A 1 -11.59 24.93 -1.63
C PRO A 1 -11.98 24.53 -0.20
N GLY A 2 -13.02 23.70 -0.04
CA GLY A 2 -13.48 23.24 1.28
C GLY A 2 -12.62 22.10 1.82
N VAL A 3 -11.96 21.34 0.94
CA VAL A 3 -11.08 20.21 1.28
C VAL A 3 -9.85 20.19 0.37
N PHE A 4 -8.72 19.78 0.94
CA PHE A 4 -7.49 19.47 0.23
C PHE A 4 -7.04 18.06 0.60
N ILE A 5 -7.03 17.16 -0.37
CA ILE A 5 -6.49 15.80 -0.22
C ILE A 5 -5.07 15.85 -0.79
N SER A 6 -4.09 15.72 0.08
CA SER A 6 -2.69 15.63 -0.31
C SER A 6 -2.30 14.16 -0.44
N ALA A 7 -1.71 13.79 -1.59
CA ALA A 7 -1.16 12.45 -1.74
C ALA A 7 0.02 12.24 -0.77
N SER A 8 0.03 11.08 -0.13
CA SER A 8 1.10 10.53 0.67
C SER A 8 1.17 9.02 0.41
N ALA A 9 1.93 8.27 1.16
CA ALA A 9 2.02 6.83 1.03
C ALA A 9 2.23 6.17 2.39
N ILE A 10 1.86 4.89 2.48
CA ILE A 10 2.16 4.05 3.66
C ILE A 10 3.65 3.95 3.97
N GLY A 11 4.53 4.28 3.01
CA GLY A 11 5.96 4.45 3.25
C GLY A 11 6.30 5.38 4.42
N TYR A 12 5.35 6.23 4.86
CA TYR A 12 5.46 7.07 6.06
C TYR A 12 5.91 6.29 7.30
N TYR A 13 5.48 5.05 7.47
CA TYR A 13 5.77 4.21 8.64
C TYR A 13 7.12 3.51 8.57
N GLY A 14 7.84 3.59 7.43
CA GLY A 14 9.04 2.80 7.17
C GLY A 14 8.71 1.36 6.75
N SER A 15 9.72 0.52 6.60
CA SER A 15 9.56 -0.82 6.04
C SER A 15 10.32 -1.91 6.80
N PHE A 16 9.77 -3.13 6.84
CA PHE A 16 10.25 -4.28 7.58
C PHE A 16 10.44 -5.49 6.66
N GLU A 17 11.38 -6.38 6.99
CA GLU A 17 11.67 -7.54 6.16
C GLU A 17 10.61 -8.65 6.27
N GLN A 18 9.95 -8.76 7.40
CA GLN A 18 8.90 -9.75 7.64
C GLN A 18 7.65 -9.11 8.24
N CYS A 19 6.51 -9.63 7.86
CA CYS A 19 5.22 -9.18 8.38
C CYS A 19 5.06 -9.41 9.90
N SER A 20 5.77 -10.40 10.45
CA SER A 20 5.81 -10.68 11.88
C SER A 20 6.62 -9.69 12.70
N ASP A 21 7.49 -8.90 12.05
CA ASP A 21 8.42 -7.99 12.72
C ASP A 21 7.76 -6.66 13.10
N THR A 22 6.50 -6.47 12.69
CA THR A 22 5.75 -5.24 12.96
C THR A 22 4.36 -5.56 13.53
N SER A 23 3.89 -4.71 14.44
CA SER A 23 2.49 -4.65 14.84
C SER A 23 1.64 -4.03 13.72
N GLU A 24 0.33 -4.11 13.84
CA GLU A 24 -0.59 -3.35 12.98
C GLU A 24 -0.38 -1.84 13.21
N LEU A 25 -0.24 -1.11 12.11
CA LEU A 25 -0.01 0.34 12.09
C LEU A 25 -1.25 1.03 11.53
N ASP A 26 -1.94 1.77 12.37
CA ASP A 26 -2.98 2.70 11.93
C ASP A 26 -2.41 4.12 11.75
N GLU A 27 -3.26 5.09 11.54
CA GLU A 27 -2.86 6.49 11.29
C GLU A 27 -2.14 7.15 12.48
N SER A 28 -2.23 6.57 13.68
CA SER A 28 -1.51 7.01 14.89
C SER A 28 -0.11 6.39 15.01
N GLY A 29 0.24 5.46 14.11
CA GLY A 29 1.54 4.80 14.10
C GLY A 29 2.71 5.78 13.96
N PRO A 30 3.88 5.45 14.53
CA PRO A 30 5.04 6.33 14.49
C PRO A 30 5.60 6.48 13.07
N GLU A 31 6.22 7.62 12.80
CA GLU A 31 6.96 7.85 11.57
C GLU A 31 8.18 6.93 11.44
N GLY A 32 8.43 6.45 10.23
CA GLY A 32 9.61 5.66 9.90
C GLY A 32 10.87 6.53 9.81
N ARG A 33 12.03 5.86 9.63
CA ARG A 33 13.34 6.53 9.59
C ARG A 33 14.09 6.30 8.29
N ASP A 34 13.55 5.48 7.39
CA ASP A 34 14.17 5.20 6.10
C ASP A 34 13.94 6.35 5.09
N PHE A 35 14.49 6.18 3.90
CA PHE A 35 14.44 7.21 2.86
C PHE A 35 13.00 7.49 2.39
N LEU A 36 12.18 6.45 2.21
CA LEU A 36 10.78 6.64 1.77
C LEU A 36 9.94 7.33 2.84
N ALA A 37 10.15 6.98 4.12
CA ALA A 37 9.48 7.63 5.23
C ALA A 37 9.78 9.13 5.27
N LYS A 38 11.05 9.51 5.08
CA LYS A 38 11.43 10.93 5.02
C LYS A 38 10.72 11.68 3.89
N ILE A 39 10.62 11.07 2.69
CA ILE A 39 9.88 11.67 1.58
C ILE A 39 8.42 11.89 1.95
N CYS A 40 7.76 10.86 2.49
CA CYS A 40 6.35 10.97 2.89
C CYS A 40 6.14 12.05 3.97
N ILE A 41 7.02 12.08 4.97
CA ILE A 41 6.99 13.08 6.05
C ILE A 41 7.15 14.51 5.48
N ASP A 42 8.07 14.71 4.55
CA ASP A 42 8.29 16.03 3.94
C ASP A 42 7.12 16.45 3.04
N TRP A 43 6.48 15.52 2.31
CA TRP A 43 5.24 15.79 1.57
C TRP A 43 4.10 16.20 2.51
N GLU A 44 3.89 15.46 3.60
CA GLU A 44 2.85 15.77 4.57
C GLU A 44 3.10 17.14 5.23
N LYS A 45 4.34 17.44 5.63
CA LYS A 45 4.72 18.75 6.15
C LYS A 45 4.45 19.89 5.17
N ALA A 46 4.73 19.69 3.88
CA ALA A 46 4.47 20.69 2.85
C ALA A 46 2.98 20.96 2.64
N ALA A 47 2.10 20.01 2.98
CA ALA A 47 0.64 20.19 2.89
C ALA A 47 0.03 20.88 4.13
N LEU A 48 0.68 20.85 5.30
CA LEU A 48 0.14 21.38 6.56
C LEU A 48 -0.33 22.85 6.48
N PRO A 49 0.35 23.78 5.78
CA PRO A 49 -0.10 25.17 5.70
C PRO A 49 -1.51 25.36 5.12
N ALA A 50 -2.03 24.37 4.38
CA ALA A 50 -3.41 24.44 3.89
C ALA A 50 -4.45 24.44 5.04
N ALA A 51 -4.14 23.76 6.14
CA ALA A 51 -5.01 23.73 7.32
C ALA A 51 -5.07 25.11 8.01
N ASP A 52 -3.98 25.88 8.01
CA ASP A 52 -3.92 27.22 8.58
C ASP A 52 -4.82 28.22 7.82
N LEU A 53 -5.14 27.89 6.57
CA LEU A 53 -6.07 28.66 5.73
C LEU A 53 -7.55 28.27 5.93
N GLY A 54 -7.86 27.42 6.91
CA GLY A 54 -9.22 26.94 7.19
C GLY A 54 -9.71 25.88 6.20
N VAL A 55 -8.82 25.27 5.41
CA VAL A 55 -9.14 24.18 4.49
C VAL A 55 -9.02 22.86 5.24
N ARG A 56 -10.02 21.98 5.12
CA ARG A 56 -9.97 20.63 5.67
C ARG A 56 -8.87 19.84 4.94
N LEU A 57 -7.79 19.51 5.64
CA LEU A 57 -6.66 18.77 5.09
C LEU A 57 -6.83 17.28 5.36
N VAL A 58 -6.64 16.45 4.32
CA VAL A 58 -6.50 15.01 4.42
C VAL A 58 -5.19 14.58 3.79
N LEU A 59 -4.40 13.80 4.52
CA LEU A 59 -3.12 13.22 4.09
C LEU A 59 -3.38 11.76 3.72
N LEU A 60 -3.55 11.49 2.43
CA LEU A 60 -3.94 10.17 1.93
C LEU A 60 -2.71 9.28 1.80
N ARG A 61 -2.49 8.41 2.79
CA ARG A 61 -1.41 7.41 2.81
C ARG A 61 -1.82 6.18 2.02
N THR A 62 -1.60 6.23 0.71
CA THR A 62 -1.98 5.18 -0.22
C THR A 62 -1.06 3.96 -0.09
N GLY A 63 -1.68 2.77 -0.04
CA GLY A 63 -1.01 1.48 -0.09
C GLY A 63 -0.59 1.06 -1.49
N ILE A 64 -0.28 -0.22 -1.67
CA ILE A 64 0.03 -0.77 -2.99
C ILE A 64 -1.27 -0.94 -3.77
N VAL A 65 -1.50 -0.07 -4.76
CA VAL A 65 -2.73 -0.12 -5.57
C VAL A 65 -2.68 -1.29 -6.55
N PHE A 66 -3.64 -2.20 -6.44
CA PHE A 66 -3.80 -3.32 -7.37
C PHE A 66 -4.72 -2.96 -8.53
N SER A 67 -4.15 -3.04 -9.74
CA SER A 67 -4.86 -2.84 -10.99
C SER A 67 -4.18 -3.67 -12.10
N THR A 68 -4.98 -4.23 -13.00
CA THR A 68 -4.46 -4.87 -14.22
C THR A 68 -3.94 -3.88 -15.26
N LYS A 69 -4.27 -2.58 -15.09
CA LYS A 69 -3.87 -1.50 -16.00
C LYS A 69 -2.50 -0.90 -15.70
N GLY A 70 -1.89 -1.27 -14.55
CA GLY A 70 -0.60 -0.71 -14.15
C GLY A 70 -0.12 -1.23 -12.79
N GLY A 71 1.04 -0.72 -12.36
CA GLY A 71 1.61 -1.01 -11.06
C GLY A 71 2.17 -2.42 -10.90
N MET A 72 2.21 -2.89 -9.65
CA MET A 72 2.82 -4.17 -9.29
C MET A 72 2.08 -5.36 -9.91
N LEU A 73 0.74 -5.37 -9.83
CA LEU A 73 -0.07 -6.50 -10.32
C LEU A 73 0.20 -6.74 -11.82
N GLN A 74 0.16 -5.69 -12.64
CA GLN A 74 0.42 -5.82 -14.08
C GLN A 74 1.80 -6.43 -14.37
N LYS A 75 2.83 -6.00 -13.63
CA LYS A 75 4.20 -6.52 -13.80
C LYS A 75 4.32 -8.00 -13.39
N MET A 76 3.52 -8.46 -12.44
CA MET A 76 3.53 -9.84 -11.98
C MET A 76 2.78 -10.79 -12.91
N ILE A 77 1.78 -10.33 -13.67
CA ILE A 77 1.00 -11.16 -14.60
C ILE A 77 1.90 -11.83 -15.65
N ALA A 78 2.86 -11.11 -16.23
CA ALA A 78 3.71 -11.65 -17.28
C ALA A 78 4.55 -12.87 -16.85
N PRO A 79 5.33 -12.83 -15.74
CA PRO A 79 6.03 -14.02 -15.23
C PRO A 79 5.11 -15.21 -14.97
N PHE A 80 3.92 -14.98 -14.39
CA PHE A 80 2.96 -16.05 -14.13
C PHE A 80 2.44 -16.67 -15.43
N SER A 81 2.21 -15.88 -16.48
CA SER A 81 1.77 -16.36 -17.79
C SER A 81 2.78 -17.32 -18.41
N PHE A 82 4.06 -17.16 -18.11
CA PHE A 82 5.16 -18.05 -18.57
C PHE A 82 5.51 -19.17 -17.58
N PHE A 83 4.68 -19.45 -16.59
CA PHE A 83 4.93 -20.45 -15.54
C PHE A 83 6.16 -20.16 -14.65
N LEU A 84 6.64 -18.93 -14.66
CA LEU A 84 7.78 -18.45 -13.87
C LEU A 84 7.32 -17.59 -12.68
N GLY A 85 6.05 -17.72 -12.29
CA GLY A 85 5.46 -16.95 -11.21
C GLY A 85 5.86 -17.42 -9.82
N GLY A 86 5.98 -16.50 -8.90
CA GLY A 86 6.24 -16.77 -7.50
C GLY A 86 6.43 -15.50 -6.67
N PRO A 87 6.68 -15.65 -5.36
CA PRO A 87 6.88 -14.50 -4.49
C PRO A 87 8.19 -13.77 -4.79
N VAL A 88 8.21 -12.47 -4.56
CA VAL A 88 9.41 -11.63 -4.65
C VAL A 88 10.17 -11.70 -3.33
N GLY A 89 11.48 -11.90 -3.38
CA GLY A 89 12.34 -11.98 -2.20
C GLY A 89 11.99 -13.17 -1.30
N SER A 90 11.87 -12.94 0.02
CA SER A 90 11.52 -13.99 0.99
C SER A 90 10.05 -14.40 0.94
N GLY A 91 9.19 -13.58 0.36
CA GLY A 91 7.75 -13.76 0.36
C GLY A 91 7.07 -13.48 1.71
N ARG A 92 7.84 -13.20 2.77
CA ARG A 92 7.33 -13.00 4.14
C ARG A 92 7.01 -11.55 4.48
N GLN A 93 7.44 -10.60 3.64
CA GLN A 93 7.10 -9.19 3.81
C GLN A 93 5.59 -8.95 3.67
N CYS A 94 5.07 -8.01 4.45
CA CYS A 94 3.69 -7.56 4.32
C CYS A 94 3.46 -6.80 3.01
N LEU A 95 2.27 -6.94 2.48
CA LEU A 95 1.70 -6.11 1.43
C LEU A 95 0.46 -5.41 1.99
N SER A 96 0.59 -4.15 2.32
CA SER A 96 -0.55 -3.29 2.59
C SER A 96 -1.05 -2.75 1.26
N TRP A 97 -2.09 -3.38 0.75
CA TRP A 97 -2.62 -3.18 -0.59
C TRP A 97 -4.01 -2.58 -0.56
N ILE A 98 -4.45 -2.03 -1.69
CA ILE A 98 -5.83 -1.61 -1.93
C ILE A 98 -6.20 -1.89 -3.39
N HIS A 99 -7.46 -2.27 -3.67
CA HIS A 99 -7.94 -2.33 -5.04
C HIS A 99 -8.17 -0.93 -5.60
N LEU A 100 -7.91 -0.72 -6.88
CA LEU A 100 -8.08 0.59 -7.53
C LEU A 100 -9.49 1.18 -7.34
N ASP A 101 -10.54 0.35 -7.43
CA ASP A 101 -11.91 0.84 -7.22
C ASP A 101 -12.14 1.31 -5.78
N ASP A 102 -11.55 0.62 -4.77
CA ASP A 102 -11.66 1.03 -3.37
C ASP A 102 -10.85 2.29 -3.09
N GLU A 103 -9.69 2.47 -3.74
CA GLU A 103 -8.92 3.72 -3.68
C GLU A 103 -9.73 4.91 -4.22
N ILE A 104 -10.37 4.72 -5.38
CA ILE A 104 -11.22 5.76 -5.99
C ILE A 104 -12.42 6.07 -5.07
N ASN A 105 -13.09 5.04 -4.57
CA ASN A 105 -14.24 5.21 -3.66
C ASN A 105 -13.82 5.89 -2.35
N CYS A 106 -12.64 5.55 -1.83
CA CYS A 106 -12.06 6.20 -0.65
C CYS A 106 -11.87 7.71 -0.87
N ILE A 107 -11.32 8.10 -2.01
CA ILE A 107 -11.13 9.52 -2.35
C ILE A 107 -12.49 10.24 -2.45
N ILE A 108 -13.50 9.61 -3.09
CA ILE A 108 -14.84 10.17 -3.21
C ILE A 108 -15.48 10.32 -1.83
N ASP A 109 -15.42 9.28 -0.99
CA ASP A 109 -15.97 9.30 0.36
C ASP A 109 -15.31 10.40 1.23
N ILE A 110 -13.99 10.57 1.12
CA ILE A 110 -13.26 11.65 1.79
C ILE A 110 -13.71 13.04 1.31
N LEU A 111 -14.03 13.20 0.02
CA LEU A 111 -14.53 14.48 -0.51
C LEU A 111 -15.90 14.83 0.09
N ASP A 112 -16.77 13.86 0.19
CA ASP A 112 -18.17 14.03 0.57
C ASP A 112 -18.38 14.05 2.10
N ASP A 113 -17.53 13.35 2.87
CA ASP A 113 -17.67 13.20 4.31
C ASP A 113 -16.65 14.05 5.09
N SER A 114 -17.15 15.06 5.80
CA SER A 114 -16.32 15.97 6.61
C SER A 114 -15.68 15.35 7.85
N ARG A 115 -16.05 14.12 8.22
CA ARG A 115 -15.45 13.37 9.34
C ARG A 115 -14.00 12.96 9.07
N TYR A 116 -13.60 12.87 7.79
CA TYR A 116 -12.21 12.60 7.43
C TYR A 116 -11.37 13.88 7.53
N SER A 117 -10.36 13.86 8.39
CA SER A 117 -9.35 14.90 8.51
C SER A 117 -8.02 14.32 9.00
N GLY A 118 -6.90 14.95 8.67
CA GLY A 118 -5.57 14.43 8.99
C GLY A 118 -5.20 13.21 8.15
N ALA A 119 -4.40 12.31 8.72
CA ALA A 119 -3.95 11.11 8.01
C ALA A 119 -5.08 10.09 7.80
N VAL A 120 -5.09 9.46 6.62
CA VAL A 120 -6.00 8.36 6.26
C VAL A 120 -5.20 7.30 5.52
N ASN A 121 -5.14 6.09 6.07
CA ASN A 121 -4.53 4.94 5.40
C ASN A 121 -5.50 4.35 4.37
N ALA A 122 -5.22 4.54 3.09
CA ALA A 122 -5.94 3.93 1.99
C ALA A 122 -5.35 2.54 1.70
N VAL A 123 -5.76 1.57 2.53
CA VAL A 123 -5.34 0.16 2.44
C VAL A 123 -6.53 -0.75 2.71
N ALA A 124 -6.51 -1.97 2.18
CA ALA A 124 -7.49 -3.00 2.49
C ALA A 124 -7.44 -3.39 3.97
N PRO A 125 -8.58 -3.82 4.57
CA PRO A 125 -8.66 -4.08 6.00
C PRO A 125 -7.83 -5.27 6.49
N LEU A 126 -7.43 -6.17 5.58
CA LEU A 126 -6.61 -7.34 5.88
C LEU A 126 -5.32 -7.29 5.05
N PRO A 127 -4.19 -6.91 5.67
CA PRO A 127 -2.88 -7.02 5.05
C PRO A 127 -2.57 -8.47 4.67
N ALA A 128 -1.86 -8.65 3.55
CA ALA A 128 -1.42 -9.96 3.08
C ALA A 128 0.11 -10.04 3.10
N THR A 129 0.67 -11.26 2.99
CA THR A 129 2.08 -11.43 2.68
C THR A 129 2.29 -11.51 1.16
N MET A 130 3.52 -11.30 0.71
CA MET A 130 3.88 -11.52 -0.69
C MET A 130 3.65 -12.99 -1.11
N ASN A 131 3.82 -13.95 -0.18
CA ASN A 131 3.48 -15.36 -0.42
C ASN A 131 1.97 -15.56 -0.66
N ASP A 132 1.13 -14.89 0.15
CA ASP A 132 -0.32 -14.96 -0.02
C ASP A 132 -0.74 -14.38 -1.38
N PHE A 133 -0.19 -13.22 -1.73
CA PHE A 133 -0.43 -12.59 -3.02
C PHE A 133 -0.01 -13.50 -4.19
N ALA A 134 1.22 -14.06 -4.16
CA ALA A 134 1.70 -14.93 -5.22
C ALA A 134 0.84 -16.19 -5.35
N ARG A 135 0.41 -16.78 -4.23
CA ARG A 135 -0.47 -17.95 -4.21
C ARG A 135 -1.84 -17.65 -4.82
N GLU A 136 -2.48 -16.54 -4.42
CA GLU A 136 -3.79 -16.16 -4.93
C GLU A 136 -3.71 -15.79 -6.42
N LEU A 137 -2.70 -15.03 -6.85
CA LEU A 137 -2.47 -14.73 -8.26
C LEU A 137 -2.28 -16.01 -9.09
N GLY A 138 -1.51 -16.98 -8.57
CA GLY A 138 -1.33 -18.29 -9.20
C GLY A 138 -2.64 -19.05 -9.37
N LYS A 139 -3.49 -19.06 -8.34
CA LYS A 139 -4.81 -19.70 -8.40
C LYS A 139 -5.71 -19.06 -9.47
N VAL A 140 -5.83 -17.73 -9.45
CA VAL A 140 -6.66 -16.97 -10.40
C VAL A 140 -6.20 -17.19 -11.83
N MET A 141 -4.89 -17.23 -12.07
CA MET A 141 -4.32 -17.44 -13.40
C MET A 141 -4.26 -18.92 -13.83
N GLY A 142 -4.57 -19.87 -12.93
CA GLY A 142 -4.35 -21.31 -13.19
C GLY A 142 -2.88 -21.64 -13.44
N ARG A 143 -1.96 -21.00 -12.70
CA ARG A 143 -0.50 -21.14 -12.86
C ARG A 143 0.16 -21.46 -11.52
N PRO A 144 1.26 -22.22 -11.52
CA PRO A 144 2.04 -22.45 -10.30
C PRO A 144 2.68 -21.13 -9.82
N SER A 145 2.81 -20.99 -8.49
CA SER A 145 3.50 -19.88 -7.84
C SER A 145 4.74 -20.35 -7.08
N LEU A 146 5.57 -21.16 -7.73
CA LEU A 146 6.65 -21.92 -7.10
C LEU A 146 8.05 -21.33 -7.32
N VAL A 147 8.21 -20.41 -8.27
CA VAL A 147 9.51 -19.86 -8.65
C VAL A 147 9.73 -18.52 -7.94
N PRO A 148 10.42 -18.48 -6.79
CA PRO A 148 10.66 -17.22 -6.11
C PRO A 148 11.57 -16.32 -6.98
N VAL A 149 11.23 -15.04 -7.08
CA VAL A 149 12.08 -14.05 -7.76
C VAL A 149 13.20 -13.65 -6.80
N PRO A 150 14.47 -14.01 -7.08
CA PRO A 150 15.58 -13.69 -6.18
C PRO A 150 15.75 -12.17 -6.01
N LYS A 151 16.15 -11.72 -4.83
CA LYS A 151 16.44 -10.30 -4.54
C LYS A 151 17.40 -9.70 -5.58
N LEU A 152 18.40 -10.47 -6.02
CA LEU A 152 19.36 -10.03 -7.04
C LEU A 152 18.69 -9.70 -8.39
N ALA A 153 17.70 -10.51 -8.81
CA ALA A 153 16.95 -10.23 -10.05
C ALA A 153 16.10 -8.96 -9.90
N VAL A 154 15.51 -8.73 -8.73
CA VAL A 154 14.78 -7.49 -8.44
C VAL A 154 15.72 -6.28 -8.46
N GLN A 155 16.93 -6.41 -7.91
CA GLN A 155 17.95 -5.37 -7.92
C GLN A 155 18.40 -5.00 -9.34
N LEU A 156 18.58 -5.99 -10.22
CA LEU A 156 18.92 -5.75 -11.63
C LEU A 156 17.83 -4.99 -12.40
N LEU A 157 16.55 -5.22 -12.04
CA LEU A 157 15.41 -4.59 -12.70
C LEU A 157 15.02 -3.22 -12.12
N MET A 158 15.22 -3.01 -10.83
CA MET A 158 14.72 -1.84 -10.10
C MET A 158 15.82 -0.98 -9.48
N GLY A 159 17.09 -1.42 -9.57
CA GLY A 159 18.20 -0.72 -8.94
C GLY A 159 18.02 -0.60 -7.41
N GLU A 160 18.27 0.59 -6.86
CA GLU A 160 18.12 0.88 -5.42
C GLU A 160 16.68 0.71 -4.92
N GLY A 161 15.69 0.88 -5.78
CA GLY A 161 14.27 0.66 -5.45
C GLY A 161 13.92 -0.79 -5.10
N ALA A 162 14.80 -1.75 -5.42
CA ALA A 162 14.60 -3.17 -5.10
C ALA A 162 14.53 -3.44 -3.58
N GLU A 163 15.19 -2.63 -2.76
CA GLU A 163 15.14 -2.76 -1.31
C GLU A 163 13.71 -2.63 -0.78
N TYR A 164 12.94 -1.71 -1.34
CA TYR A 164 11.55 -1.48 -0.94
C TYR A 164 10.57 -2.52 -1.51
N ALA A 165 10.92 -3.16 -2.62
CA ALA A 165 10.12 -4.24 -3.19
C ALA A 165 10.15 -5.55 -2.36
N VAL A 166 11.18 -5.73 -1.51
CA VAL A 166 11.37 -6.93 -0.67
C VAL A 166 11.08 -6.68 0.81
N LYS A 167 10.63 -5.47 1.15
CA LYS A 167 10.19 -5.05 2.48
C LYS A 167 8.74 -4.59 2.44
N GLY A 168 8.12 -4.43 3.60
CA GLY A 168 6.77 -3.91 3.71
C GLY A 168 6.37 -3.65 5.15
N GLN A 169 5.21 -3.10 5.35
CA GLN A 169 4.63 -2.80 6.65
C GLN A 169 3.22 -3.39 6.75
N ARG A 170 2.73 -3.53 7.98
CA ARG A 170 1.41 -4.09 8.27
C ARG A 170 0.43 -2.97 8.61
N ASP A 171 -0.02 -2.24 7.58
CA ASP A 171 -0.90 -1.10 7.78
C ASP A 171 -2.36 -1.51 7.78
N ILE A 172 -3.15 -0.83 8.60
CA ILE A 172 -4.60 -1.01 8.69
C ILE A 172 -5.32 0.32 8.47
N PRO A 173 -6.53 0.30 7.87
CA PRO A 173 -7.29 1.50 7.53
C PRO A 173 -8.12 1.96 8.73
N GLY A 174 -7.48 2.49 9.77
CA GLY A 174 -8.15 2.88 11.01
C GLY A 174 -9.22 3.94 10.81
N ALA A 175 -8.91 5.01 10.08
CA ALA A 175 -9.84 6.09 9.79
C ALA A 175 -11.03 5.64 8.93
N LEU A 176 -10.77 4.85 7.89
CA LEU A 176 -11.83 4.30 7.02
C LEU A 176 -12.79 3.38 7.80
N LYS A 177 -12.23 2.51 8.66
CA LYS A 177 -13.06 1.63 9.53
C LYS A 177 -13.89 2.43 10.52
N ARG A 178 -13.33 3.43 11.20
CA ARG A 178 -14.05 4.27 12.18
C ARG A 178 -15.21 5.04 11.54
N ASN A 179 -15.05 5.47 10.28
CA ASN A 179 -16.08 6.21 9.55
C ASN A 179 -17.08 5.32 8.80
N GLY A 180 -16.89 4.00 8.83
CA GLY A 180 -17.82 3.04 8.24
C GLY A 180 -17.65 2.85 6.73
N PHE A 181 -16.46 3.10 6.19
CA PHE A 181 -16.16 2.87 4.76
C PHE A 181 -16.42 1.43 4.34
N GLY A 182 -17.19 1.25 3.28
CA GLY A 182 -17.54 -0.05 2.73
C GLY A 182 -16.56 -0.53 1.67
N PHE A 183 -15.61 -1.38 2.05
CA PHE A 183 -14.67 -1.99 1.10
C PHE A 183 -15.40 -2.97 0.16
N ARG A 184 -15.20 -2.81 -1.14
CA ARG A 184 -15.67 -3.75 -2.16
C ARG A 184 -14.75 -4.98 -2.26
N TYR A 185 -13.46 -4.78 -2.01
CA TYR A 185 -12.41 -5.80 -2.07
C TYR A 185 -11.65 -5.88 -0.74
N PRO A 186 -12.27 -6.42 0.33
CA PRO A 186 -11.67 -6.41 1.66
C PRO A 186 -10.56 -7.46 1.85
N VAL A 187 -10.46 -8.45 0.97
CA VAL A 187 -9.53 -9.57 1.03
C VAL A 187 -8.91 -9.84 -0.34
N LEU A 188 -7.72 -10.42 -0.35
CA LEU A 188 -7.15 -11.02 -1.56
C LEU A 188 -7.94 -12.29 -1.90
N ALA A 189 -8.67 -12.27 -3.02
CA ALA A 189 -9.42 -13.42 -3.53
C ALA A 189 -9.38 -13.44 -5.06
#